data_f46db1a5b98d2a10007bf1fbeca72c74
#
_entry.id   f46db1a5b98d2a10007bf1fbeca72c74
#
_cell.length_a   1.000
_cell.length_b   1.000
_cell.length_c   1.000
_cell.angle_alpha   90.00
_cell.angle_beta   90.00
_cell.angle_gamma   90.00
#
_symmetry.space_group_name_H-M   'P 1'
#
loop_
_entity.id
_entity.type
_entity.pdbx_description
1 polymer ?
#
loop_
_entity_poly.entity_id
_entity_poly.type
_entity_poly.pdbx_seq_one_letter_code
_entity_poly.pdbx_strand_id
1 'polypeptide(L)'
;GKILEQGYLYQGLKPVNWCLDCGSALAEAEVEYEDKNSPAIDVAFEVHENHAAKLAAAFGLTHLRGPAFAVIWTTTPWTLPANEAVSVHPELTYDLIETEKGALILVRELAEVALKRYGLEGAVVASTTGDKLDQILLKHPFQNRDVAIICGTHVTTEAGTGLVHTAPAHGVDDYNIGKKYGLPVNNPVGNDGRFISTTPALAVGELAGRTVWEANPLVLQELESRGRLLKTERIQHSYPHCWRHKTPIIFRATTQWFIGMENRKGEEAPTLRWIAERAVDETQFFPAWGRARLEAMMKTRPDWCVSRQRN
;
A
#
# COMPACT_ATOMS: atom_id res chain seq x y z
N GLY A 1 -33.54 -7.60 2.48
CA GLY A 1 -34.67 -6.67 2.41
C GLY A 1 -34.23 -5.27 2.08
N LYS A 2 -34.63 -4.27 2.87
CA LYS A 2 -34.51 -2.83 2.53
C LYS A 2 -33.13 -2.36 2.05
N ILE A 3 -32.03 -2.82 2.66
CA ILE A 3 -30.65 -2.44 2.25
C ILE A 3 -30.36 -2.90 0.81
N LEU A 4 -30.76 -4.11 0.45
CA LEU A 4 -30.61 -4.65 -0.91
C LEU A 4 -31.49 -3.90 -1.90
N GLU A 5 -32.76 -3.65 -1.54
CA GLU A 5 -33.72 -2.93 -2.39
C GLU A 5 -33.29 -1.50 -2.71
N GLN A 6 -32.56 -0.86 -1.79
CA GLN A 6 -32.00 0.47 -1.95
C GLN A 6 -30.64 0.50 -2.67
N GLY A 7 -30.11 -0.67 -3.06
CA GLY A 7 -28.86 -0.76 -3.81
C GLY A 7 -27.58 -0.56 -2.97
N TYR A 8 -27.71 -0.58 -1.64
CA TYR A 8 -26.53 -0.39 -0.76
C TYR A 8 -25.72 -1.68 -0.59
N LEU A 9 -26.33 -2.87 -0.81
CA LEU A 9 -25.62 -4.14 -0.75
C LEU A 9 -25.04 -4.50 -2.12
N TYR A 10 -23.74 -4.80 -2.15
CA TYR A 10 -23.07 -5.21 -3.39
C TYR A 10 -22.00 -6.27 -3.11
N GLN A 11 -21.60 -7.01 -4.14
CA GLN A 11 -20.48 -7.91 -4.13
C GLN A 11 -19.28 -7.27 -4.84
N GLY A 12 -18.09 -7.37 -4.26
CA GLY A 12 -16.89 -6.80 -4.85
C GLY A 12 -15.62 -7.50 -4.41
N LEU A 13 -14.59 -7.40 -5.26
CA LEU A 13 -13.23 -7.82 -4.97
C LEU A 13 -12.49 -6.61 -4.36
N LYS A 14 -12.22 -6.67 -3.05
CA LYS A 14 -11.50 -5.60 -2.33
C LYS A 14 -10.58 -6.20 -1.26
N PRO A 15 -9.48 -5.52 -0.88
CA PRO A 15 -8.73 -5.86 0.31
C PRO A 15 -9.61 -5.74 1.56
N VAL A 16 -9.60 -6.77 2.36
CA VAL A 16 -10.29 -6.82 3.65
C VAL A 16 -9.33 -7.29 4.73
N ASN A 17 -9.63 -6.95 5.98
CA ASN A 17 -8.98 -7.58 7.11
C ASN A 17 -9.25 -9.08 7.07
N TRP A 18 -8.20 -9.89 7.06
CA TRP A 18 -8.29 -11.34 6.95
C TRP A 18 -7.53 -12.03 8.06
N CYS A 19 -8.24 -12.81 8.83
CA CYS A 19 -7.64 -13.66 9.87
C CYS A 19 -7.32 -15.05 9.29
N LEU A 20 -6.05 -15.43 9.36
CA LEU A 20 -5.57 -16.71 8.83
C LEU A 20 -6.12 -17.88 9.64
N ASP A 21 -6.20 -17.75 10.96
CA ASP A 21 -6.72 -18.79 11.85
C ASP A 21 -8.24 -18.95 11.76
N CYS A 22 -8.97 -17.85 11.50
CA CYS A 22 -10.40 -17.92 11.21
C CYS A 22 -10.68 -18.46 9.80
N GLY A 23 -9.75 -18.28 8.84
CA GLY A 23 -10.00 -18.45 7.41
C GLY A 23 -11.11 -17.53 6.90
N SER A 24 -11.24 -16.32 7.46
CA SER A 24 -12.39 -15.44 7.25
C SER A 24 -12.05 -13.96 7.29
N ALA A 25 -12.86 -13.18 6.55
CA ALA A 25 -12.86 -11.73 6.65
C ALA A 25 -13.29 -11.26 8.04
N LEU A 26 -12.76 -10.11 8.46
CA LEU A 26 -13.12 -9.42 9.69
C LEU A 26 -13.67 -8.03 9.34
N ALA A 27 -14.68 -7.59 10.11
CA ALA A 27 -15.06 -6.18 10.13
C ALA A 27 -14.04 -5.36 10.94
N GLU A 28 -14.05 -4.05 10.77
CA GLU A 28 -13.16 -3.14 11.50
C GLU A 28 -13.28 -3.30 13.03
N ALA A 29 -14.49 -3.48 13.54
CA ALA A 29 -14.75 -3.70 14.97
C ALA A 29 -14.26 -5.06 15.52
N GLU A 30 -13.81 -5.95 14.65
CA GLU A 30 -13.25 -7.27 15.02
C GLU A 30 -11.72 -7.27 14.95
N VAL A 31 -11.11 -6.10 14.80
CA VAL A 31 -9.66 -5.90 14.77
C VAL A 31 -9.22 -5.17 16.04
N GLU A 32 -8.24 -5.71 16.71
CA GLU A 32 -7.53 -5.10 17.83
C GLU A 32 -6.11 -4.76 17.42
N TYR A 33 -5.46 -3.86 18.13
CA TYR A 33 -4.09 -3.45 17.81
C TYR A 33 -3.17 -3.82 18.96
N GLU A 34 -2.10 -4.53 18.64
CA GLU A 34 -1.05 -4.94 19.57
C GLU A 34 0.32 -4.59 18.99
N ASP A 35 1.30 -4.42 19.87
CA ASP A 35 2.67 -4.16 19.43
C ASP A 35 3.29 -5.40 18.82
N LYS A 36 3.86 -5.24 17.63
CA LYS A 36 4.56 -6.29 16.89
C LYS A 36 5.91 -5.82 16.40
N ASN A 37 6.92 -6.71 16.52
CA ASN A 37 8.20 -6.52 15.87
C ASN A 37 8.14 -7.02 14.43
N SER A 38 8.35 -6.11 13.48
CA SER A 38 8.34 -6.41 12.05
C SER A 38 9.67 -6.02 11.39
N PRO A 39 10.07 -6.71 10.31
CA PRO A 39 11.14 -6.20 9.47
C PRO A 39 10.68 -4.91 8.80
N ALA A 40 11.51 -3.89 8.82
CA ALA A 40 11.36 -2.67 8.02
C ALA A 40 12.50 -2.65 7.01
N ILE A 41 12.17 -2.50 5.74
CA ILE A 41 13.16 -2.55 4.66
C ILE A 41 13.03 -1.37 3.71
N ASP A 42 14.17 -0.93 3.19
CA ASP A 42 14.28 0.05 2.12
C ASP A 42 14.72 -0.66 0.85
N VAL A 43 13.93 -0.53 -0.22
CA VAL A 43 14.11 -1.27 -1.48
C VAL A 43 14.26 -0.32 -2.66
N ALA A 44 15.30 -0.52 -3.44
CA ALA A 44 15.63 0.26 -4.63
C ALA A 44 14.98 -0.35 -5.88
N PHE A 45 14.05 0.37 -6.49
CA PHE A 45 13.44 0.07 -7.78
C PHE A 45 14.21 0.83 -8.87
N GLU A 46 14.91 0.12 -9.72
CA GLU A 46 15.69 0.73 -10.81
C GLU A 46 14.77 1.34 -11.86
N VAL A 47 15.07 2.55 -12.27
CA VAL A 47 14.37 3.20 -13.40
C VAL A 47 14.71 2.44 -14.68
N HIS A 48 13.67 2.08 -15.46
CA HIS A 48 13.85 1.38 -16.72
C HIS A 48 14.64 2.25 -17.69
N GLU A 49 15.63 1.70 -18.39
CA GLU A 49 16.55 2.43 -19.28
C GLU A 49 15.84 3.23 -20.35
N ASN A 50 14.72 2.73 -20.89
CA ASN A 50 13.89 3.45 -21.87
C ASN A 50 13.20 4.69 -21.27
N HIS A 51 13.12 4.80 -19.94
CA HIS A 51 12.57 5.95 -19.22
C HIS A 51 13.62 6.86 -18.60
N ALA A 52 14.92 6.57 -18.76
CA ALA A 52 16.01 7.40 -18.24
C ALA A 52 15.96 8.84 -18.78
N ALA A 53 15.67 9.03 -20.07
CA ALA A 53 15.52 10.35 -20.67
C ALA A 53 14.28 11.09 -20.13
N LYS A 54 13.16 10.39 -19.91
CA LYS A 54 11.95 10.96 -19.31
C LYS A 54 12.21 11.39 -17.86
N LEU A 55 12.93 10.56 -17.09
CA LEU A 55 13.33 10.93 -15.72
C LEU A 55 14.26 12.15 -15.72
N ALA A 56 15.29 12.18 -16.58
CA ALA A 56 16.18 13.34 -16.68
C ALA A 56 15.40 14.62 -16.98
N ALA A 57 14.49 14.58 -17.96
CA ALA A 57 13.62 15.72 -18.29
C ALA A 57 12.73 16.16 -17.13
N ALA A 58 12.17 15.22 -16.36
CA ALA A 58 11.36 15.51 -15.17
C ALA A 58 12.15 16.30 -14.11
N PHE A 59 13.45 16.03 -14.00
CA PHE A 59 14.37 16.75 -13.12
C PHE A 59 15.06 17.98 -13.78
N GLY A 60 14.68 18.32 -15.02
CA GLY A 60 15.30 19.44 -15.74
C GLY A 60 16.74 19.18 -16.17
N LEU A 61 17.13 17.91 -16.29
CA LEU A 61 18.45 17.47 -16.71
C LEU A 61 18.44 17.03 -18.17
N THR A 62 19.58 17.13 -18.87
CA THR A 62 19.73 16.63 -20.24
C THR A 62 19.91 15.11 -20.29
N HIS A 63 20.58 14.55 -19.30
CA HIS A 63 20.81 13.10 -19.15
C HIS A 63 21.11 12.74 -17.69
N LEU A 64 20.97 11.47 -17.35
CA LEU A 64 21.44 10.91 -16.07
C LEU A 64 22.89 10.46 -16.22
N ARG A 65 23.68 10.56 -15.15
CA ARG A 65 25.09 10.12 -15.15
C ARG A 65 25.24 8.61 -14.98
N GLY A 66 24.21 7.93 -14.48
CA GLY A 66 24.20 6.50 -14.19
C GLY A 66 22.80 5.97 -13.91
N PRO A 67 22.68 4.77 -13.35
CA PRO A 67 21.40 4.21 -12.96
C PRO A 67 20.74 5.05 -11.87
N ALA A 68 19.40 5.18 -11.95
CA ALA A 68 18.61 5.87 -10.94
C ALA A 68 17.59 4.90 -10.31
N PHE A 69 17.28 5.12 -9.05
CA PHE A 69 16.44 4.23 -8.24
C PHE A 69 15.38 5.02 -7.48
N ALA A 70 14.13 4.60 -7.61
CA ALA A 70 13.06 4.99 -6.71
C ALA A 70 13.14 4.11 -5.45
N VAL A 71 13.31 4.70 -4.27
CA VAL A 71 13.48 3.93 -3.03
C VAL A 71 12.20 3.94 -2.24
N ILE A 72 11.64 2.75 -2.00
CA ILE A 72 10.47 2.56 -1.13
C ILE A 72 10.87 2.04 0.25
N TRP A 73 9.99 2.26 1.23
CA TRP A 73 10.10 1.69 2.56
C TRP A 73 8.84 0.87 2.87
N THR A 74 9.02 -0.33 3.46
CA THR A 74 7.89 -1.18 3.85
C THR A 74 8.19 -2.02 5.07
N THR A 75 7.17 -2.33 5.86
CA THR A 75 7.20 -3.28 6.98
C THR A 75 6.62 -4.65 6.62
N THR A 76 6.15 -4.81 5.39
CA THR A 76 5.51 -6.03 4.88
C THR A 76 6.21 -6.55 3.61
N PRO A 77 7.47 -7.03 3.71
CA PRO A 77 8.22 -7.49 2.52
C PRO A 77 7.48 -8.55 1.69
N TRP A 78 6.67 -9.38 2.33
CA TRP A 78 5.88 -10.42 1.69
C TRP A 78 4.85 -9.89 0.68
N THR A 79 4.54 -8.58 0.67
CA THR A 79 3.63 -8.00 -0.33
C THR A 79 4.33 -7.59 -1.63
N LEU A 80 5.66 -7.52 -1.64
CA LEU A 80 6.43 -7.16 -2.84
C LEU A 80 6.18 -8.05 -4.06
N PRO A 81 5.95 -9.38 -3.93
CA PRO A 81 5.55 -10.20 -5.09
C PRO A 81 4.26 -9.73 -5.78
N ALA A 82 3.40 -9.02 -5.06
CA ALA A 82 2.14 -8.44 -5.57
C ALA A 82 2.24 -6.94 -5.89
N ASN A 83 3.44 -6.35 -5.90
CA ASN A 83 3.65 -4.95 -6.25
C ASN A 83 3.19 -4.67 -7.68
N GLU A 84 2.43 -3.60 -7.91
CA GLU A 84 1.95 -3.17 -9.23
C GLU A 84 2.39 -1.75 -9.59
N ALA A 85 2.83 -0.95 -8.60
CA ALA A 85 3.29 0.41 -8.81
C ALA A 85 4.13 0.92 -7.63
N VAL A 86 4.73 2.09 -7.80
CA VAL A 86 5.29 2.90 -6.72
C VAL A 86 4.55 4.23 -6.68
N SER A 87 3.91 4.55 -5.54
CA SER A 87 3.15 5.79 -5.37
C SER A 87 4.03 6.92 -4.85
N VAL A 88 3.85 8.11 -5.41
CA VAL A 88 4.45 9.38 -4.97
C VAL A 88 3.35 10.41 -4.72
N HIS A 89 3.58 11.39 -3.85
CA HIS A 89 2.65 12.50 -3.67
C HIS A 89 2.87 13.55 -4.78
N PRO A 90 1.83 13.97 -5.51
CA PRO A 90 2.02 14.86 -6.66
C PRO A 90 2.65 16.22 -6.32
N GLU A 91 2.37 16.76 -5.14
CA GLU A 91 2.79 18.10 -4.71
C GLU A 91 4.08 18.13 -3.88
N LEU A 92 4.54 16.97 -3.37
CA LEU A 92 5.79 16.90 -2.61
C LEU A 92 7.00 17.05 -3.54
N THR A 93 8.09 17.56 -2.99
CA THR A 93 9.37 17.71 -3.70
C THR A 93 10.21 16.45 -3.53
N TYR A 94 10.66 15.89 -4.63
CA TYR A 94 11.56 14.75 -4.70
C TYR A 94 12.93 15.22 -5.18
N ASP A 95 13.96 14.80 -4.48
CA ASP A 95 15.33 15.06 -4.81
C ASP A 95 15.97 13.84 -5.51
N LEU A 96 16.74 14.13 -6.58
CA LEU A 96 17.61 13.15 -7.21
C LEU A 96 18.99 13.32 -6.59
N ILE A 97 19.46 12.29 -5.90
CA ILE A 97 20.66 12.35 -5.05
C ILE A 97 21.68 11.37 -5.58
N GLU A 98 22.80 11.88 -6.09
CA GLU A 98 23.92 11.03 -6.51
C GLU A 98 24.63 10.44 -5.30
N THR A 99 24.80 9.12 -5.32
CA THR A 99 25.52 8.33 -4.31
C THR A 99 26.47 7.33 -4.99
N GLU A 100 27.30 6.65 -4.22
CA GLU A 100 28.16 5.56 -4.72
C GLU A 100 27.37 4.37 -5.30
N LYS A 101 26.09 4.22 -4.93
CA LYS A 101 25.19 3.14 -5.43
C LYS A 101 24.35 3.57 -6.64
N GLY A 102 24.55 4.80 -7.15
CA GLY A 102 23.73 5.40 -8.19
C GLY A 102 22.86 6.54 -7.66
N ALA A 103 22.02 7.11 -8.51
CA ALA A 103 21.15 8.22 -8.14
C ALA A 103 19.89 7.70 -7.43
N LEU A 104 19.61 8.17 -6.23
CA LEU A 104 18.42 7.82 -5.46
C LEU A 104 17.36 8.91 -5.57
N ILE A 105 16.12 8.53 -5.75
CA ILE A 105 14.94 9.40 -5.70
C ILE A 105 14.32 9.25 -4.32
N LEU A 106 14.30 10.32 -3.55
CA LEU A 106 13.75 10.40 -2.19
C LEU A 106 12.95 11.69 -2.04
N VAL A 107 11.93 11.67 -1.19
CA VAL A 107 11.27 12.92 -0.81
C VAL A 107 12.26 13.80 -0.02
N ARG A 108 12.27 15.08 -0.30
CA ARG A 108 13.24 16.04 0.27
C ARG A 108 13.31 15.98 1.79
N GLU A 109 12.16 15.95 2.44
CA GLU A 109 12.02 16.01 3.90
C GLU A 109 12.64 14.81 4.61
N LEU A 110 12.72 13.66 3.94
CA LEU A 110 13.24 12.41 4.50
C LEU A 110 14.61 12.01 3.94
N ALA A 111 15.14 12.74 2.96
CA ALA A 111 16.34 12.36 2.22
C ALA A 111 17.57 12.20 3.12
N GLU A 112 17.84 13.17 4.00
CA GLU A 112 19.00 13.14 4.91
C GLU A 112 18.92 11.96 5.88
N VAL A 113 17.74 11.74 6.49
CA VAL A 113 17.50 10.63 7.42
C VAL A 113 17.66 9.28 6.72
N ALA A 114 17.16 9.16 5.49
CA ALA A 114 17.28 7.95 4.69
C ALA A 114 18.74 7.66 4.32
N LEU A 115 19.49 8.64 3.81
CA LEU A 115 20.90 8.47 3.48
C LEU A 115 21.73 8.05 4.71
N LYS A 116 21.50 8.69 5.86
CA LYS A 116 22.16 8.31 7.12
C LYS A 116 21.84 6.88 7.52
N ARG A 117 20.57 6.46 7.36
CA ARG A 117 20.12 5.09 7.63
C ARG A 117 20.82 4.07 6.72
N TYR A 118 21.09 4.43 5.46
CA TYR A 118 21.82 3.59 4.51
C TYR A 118 23.33 3.60 4.71
N GLY A 119 23.87 4.56 5.49
CA GLY A 119 25.31 4.78 5.61
C GLY A 119 25.93 5.32 4.32
N LEU A 120 25.15 6.06 3.53
CA LEU A 120 25.56 6.66 2.25
C LEU A 120 25.74 8.16 2.40
N GLU A 121 26.74 8.68 1.72
CA GLU A 121 26.85 10.09 1.40
C GLU A 121 26.26 10.35 0.01
N GLY A 122 25.66 11.51 -0.18
CA GLY A 122 25.05 11.86 -1.46
C GLY A 122 24.92 13.36 -1.67
N ALA A 123 24.93 13.77 -2.93
CA ALA A 123 24.73 15.14 -3.34
C ALA A 123 23.42 15.29 -4.13
N VAL A 124 22.57 16.23 -3.74
CA VAL A 124 21.37 16.57 -4.51
C VAL A 124 21.80 17.23 -5.82
N VAL A 125 21.47 16.60 -6.94
CA VAL A 125 21.81 17.08 -8.28
C VAL A 125 20.66 17.82 -8.96
N ALA A 126 19.42 17.46 -8.61
CA ALA A 126 18.22 18.11 -9.13
C ALA A 126 17.02 17.80 -8.23
N SER A 127 15.95 18.57 -8.40
CA SER A 127 14.71 18.40 -7.66
C SER A 127 13.51 18.58 -8.58
N THR A 128 12.41 17.87 -8.27
CA THR A 128 11.16 17.96 -9.02
C THR A 128 9.96 17.71 -8.12
N THR A 129 8.77 17.99 -8.60
CA THR A 129 7.52 17.61 -7.93
C THR A 129 7.07 16.22 -8.36
N GLY A 130 6.33 15.51 -7.50
CA GLY A 130 5.94 14.12 -7.77
C GLY A 130 5.05 13.96 -9.00
N ASP A 131 4.23 14.97 -9.36
CA ASP A 131 3.42 14.96 -10.58
C ASP A 131 4.24 14.74 -11.86
N LYS A 132 5.47 15.24 -11.90
CA LYS A 132 6.39 15.06 -13.04
C LYS A 132 7.02 13.67 -13.11
N LEU A 133 6.94 12.90 -12.03
CA LEU A 133 7.42 11.52 -11.98
C LEU A 133 6.36 10.52 -12.47
N ASP A 134 5.11 10.96 -12.68
CA ASP A 134 4.01 10.09 -13.08
C ASP A 134 4.30 9.32 -14.37
N GLN A 135 3.96 8.04 -14.37
CA GLN A 135 4.17 7.10 -15.49
C GLN A 135 5.64 6.94 -15.92
N ILE A 136 6.61 7.15 -15.04
CA ILE A 136 7.98 6.67 -15.23
C ILE A 136 8.01 5.19 -14.86
N LEU A 137 8.55 4.36 -15.76
CA LEU A 137 8.65 2.92 -15.54
C LEU A 137 9.88 2.58 -14.71
N LEU A 138 9.69 1.67 -13.79
CA LEU A 138 10.67 1.05 -12.93
C LEU A 138 10.71 -0.45 -13.21
N LYS A 139 11.87 -1.06 -13.12
CA LYS A 139 11.99 -2.53 -13.07
C LYS A 139 11.56 -3.04 -11.70
N HIS A 140 10.68 -4.03 -11.68
CA HIS A 140 10.38 -4.72 -10.43
C HIS A 140 11.67 -5.32 -9.83
N PRO A 141 11.91 -5.23 -8.51
CA PRO A 141 13.23 -5.51 -7.93
C PRO A 141 13.69 -6.96 -8.09
N PHE A 142 12.77 -7.90 -8.35
CA PHE A 142 13.12 -9.32 -8.54
C PHE A 142 12.24 -10.09 -9.55
N GLN A 143 11.15 -9.51 -10.06
CA GLN A 143 10.34 -10.12 -11.12
C GLN A 143 10.69 -9.49 -12.48
N ASN A 144 10.57 -10.27 -13.55
CA ASN A 144 10.82 -9.78 -14.91
C ASN A 144 9.59 -9.04 -15.46
N ARG A 145 9.31 -7.87 -14.88
CA ARG A 145 8.25 -6.95 -15.31
C ARG A 145 8.53 -5.53 -14.86
N ASP A 146 7.89 -4.59 -15.51
CA ASP A 146 7.94 -3.20 -15.16
C ASP A 146 6.74 -2.79 -14.32
N VAL A 147 6.93 -1.76 -13.50
CA VAL A 147 5.89 -1.11 -12.70
C VAL A 147 6.02 0.40 -12.85
N ALA A 148 4.90 1.11 -12.85
CA ALA A 148 4.94 2.56 -13.02
C ALA A 148 5.04 3.32 -11.70
N ILE A 149 5.66 4.50 -11.72
CA ILE A 149 5.42 5.52 -10.70
C ILE A 149 4.02 6.09 -10.95
N ILE A 150 3.23 6.25 -9.89
CA ILE A 150 1.87 6.81 -9.95
C ILE A 150 1.68 7.88 -8.86
N CYS A 151 0.76 8.81 -9.08
CA CYS A 151 0.47 9.88 -8.12
C CYS A 151 -0.67 9.51 -7.17
N GLY A 152 -0.39 9.55 -5.85
CA GLY A 152 -1.36 9.27 -4.79
C GLY A 152 -1.22 10.22 -3.61
N THR A 153 -2.32 10.83 -3.17
CA THR A 153 -2.34 11.78 -2.04
C THR A 153 -2.25 11.12 -0.66
N HIS A 154 -2.25 9.78 -0.60
CA HIS A 154 -2.04 9.00 0.62
C HIS A 154 -0.57 8.90 1.04
N VAL A 155 0.35 9.27 0.15
CA VAL A 155 1.78 9.30 0.46
C VAL A 155 2.08 10.46 1.40
N THR A 156 2.77 10.18 2.52
CA THR A 156 3.13 11.15 3.54
C THR A 156 4.64 11.24 3.75
N THR A 157 5.07 12.21 4.55
CA THR A 157 6.48 12.41 4.95
C THR A 157 6.72 12.08 6.43
N GLU A 158 5.81 11.35 7.06
CA GLU A 158 5.95 10.98 8.49
C GLU A 158 7.01 9.91 8.73
N ALA A 159 7.19 9.00 7.77
CA ALA A 159 8.18 7.94 7.84
C ALA A 159 8.58 7.45 6.44
N GLY A 160 9.67 6.68 6.38
CA GLY A 160 10.10 6.00 5.16
C GLY A 160 10.94 6.86 4.23
N THR A 161 10.51 7.02 2.99
CA THR A 161 11.25 7.63 1.88
C THR A 161 10.42 8.64 1.07
N GLY A 162 9.10 8.74 1.35
CA GLY A 162 8.14 9.49 0.55
C GLY A 162 7.74 8.81 -0.77
N LEU A 163 8.15 7.55 -0.95
CA LEU A 163 7.69 6.69 -2.04
C LEU A 163 7.10 5.42 -1.42
N VAL A 164 5.92 5.02 -1.88
CA VAL A 164 5.18 3.89 -1.29
C VAL A 164 5.03 2.77 -2.31
N HIS A 165 5.49 1.58 -1.93
CA HIS A 165 5.17 0.35 -2.64
C HIS A 165 3.66 0.13 -2.67
N THR A 166 3.10 -0.09 -3.86
CA THR A 166 1.66 -0.19 -4.08
C THR A 166 1.29 -1.60 -4.54
N ALA A 167 0.51 -2.30 -3.70
CA ALA A 167 -0.03 -3.63 -3.98
C ALA A 167 -1.56 -3.63 -3.79
N PRO A 168 -2.36 -3.42 -4.84
CA PRO A 168 -3.82 -3.25 -4.75
C PRO A 168 -4.56 -4.39 -4.06
N ALA A 169 -3.95 -5.57 -3.99
CA ALA A 169 -4.54 -6.72 -3.28
C ALA A 169 -4.30 -6.70 -1.76
N HIS A 170 -3.38 -5.87 -1.25
CA HIS A 170 -2.89 -5.94 0.14
C HIS A 170 -2.94 -4.63 0.91
N GLY A 171 -3.57 -3.58 0.36
CA GLY A 171 -3.79 -2.30 1.03
C GLY A 171 -5.04 -1.60 0.52
N VAL A 172 -5.76 -0.92 1.40
CA VAL A 172 -6.99 -0.17 1.00
C VAL A 172 -6.62 1.05 0.16
N ASP A 173 -5.61 1.80 0.57
CA ASP A 173 -5.14 2.96 -0.19
C ASP A 173 -4.54 2.53 -1.53
N ASP A 174 -3.77 1.44 -1.55
CA ASP A 174 -3.22 0.82 -2.75
C ASP A 174 -4.32 0.39 -3.74
N TYR A 175 -5.39 -0.20 -3.20
CA TYR A 175 -6.56 -0.58 -4.01
C TYR A 175 -7.25 0.64 -4.61
N ASN A 176 -7.47 1.69 -3.81
CA ASN A 176 -8.15 2.89 -4.25
C ASN A 176 -7.36 3.62 -5.35
N ILE A 177 -6.06 3.81 -5.15
CA ILE A 177 -5.19 4.40 -6.16
C ILE A 177 -5.03 3.48 -7.37
N GLY A 178 -4.88 2.18 -7.15
CA GLY A 178 -4.81 1.18 -8.22
C GLY A 178 -6.04 1.20 -9.12
N LYS A 179 -7.24 1.32 -8.54
CA LYS A 179 -8.48 1.48 -9.30
C LYS A 179 -8.48 2.73 -10.19
N LYS A 180 -7.96 3.86 -9.68
CA LYS A 180 -7.83 5.11 -10.44
C LYS A 180 -6.93 4.95 -11.67
N TYR A 181 -5.84 4.18 -11.53
CA TYR A 181 -4.88 3.93 -12.61
C TYR A 181 -5.15 2.65 -13.41
N GLY A 182 -6.22 1.91 -13.11
CA GLY A 182 -6.55 0.66 -13.80
C GLY A 182 -5.58 -0.49 -13.51
N LEU A 183 -4.91 -0.47 -12.35
CA LEU A 183 -3.97 -1.53 -11.97
C LEU A 183 -4.73 -2.82 -11.63
N PRO A 184 -4.13 -3.99 -11.93
CA PRO A 184 -4.72 -5.27 -11.57
C PRO A 184 -4.71 -5.50 -10.05
N VAL A 185 -5.71 -6.23 -9.56
CA VAL A 185 -5.79 -6.65 -8.16
C VAL A 185 -5.27 -8.09 -8.07
N ASN A 186 -3.96 -8.25 -8.22
CA ASN A 186 -3.28 -9.55 -8.18
C ASN A 186 -3.05 -9.98 -6.72
N ASN A 187 -3.75 -11.03 -6.29
CA ASN A 187 -3.60 -11.59 -4.96
C ASN A 187 -2.93 -12.97 -5.02
N PRO A 188 -1.61 -13.07 -4.72
CA PRO A 188 -0.89 -14.33 -4.72
C PRO A 188 -1.05 -15.15 -3.43
N VAL A 189 -1.90 -14.71 -2.48
CA VAL A 189 -2.04 -15.34 -1.16
C VAL A 189 -3.40 -15.99 -0.98
N GLY A 190 -3.41 -17.28 -0.63
CA GLY A 190 -4.59 -18.07 -0.37
C GLY A 190 -5.32 -17.71 0.95
N ASN A 191 -6.43 -18.39 1.21
CA ASN A 191 -7.25 -18.17 2.42
C ASN A 191 -6.50 -18.54 3.70
N ASP A 192 -5.56 -19.46 3.61
CA ASP A 192 -4.69 -19.95 4.69
C ASP A 192 -3.42 -19.10 4.89
N GLY A 193 -3.28 -17.98 4.16
CA GLY A 193 -2.11 -17.11 4.22
C GLY A 193 -0.87 -17.66 3.55
N ARG A 194 -1.02 -18.71 2.73
CA ARG A 194 0.07 -19.28 1.94
C ARG A 194 0.05 -18.74 0.52
N PHE A 195 1.23 -18.55 -0.05
CA PHE A 195 1.35 -18.23 -1.46
C PHE A 195 0.80 -19.37 -2.31
N ILE A 196 0.00 -19.02 -3.32
CA ILE A 196 -0.63 -19.99 -4.24
C ILE A 196 0.40 -20.57 -5.21
N SER A 197 0.07 -21.72 -5.80
CA SER A 197 0.98 -22.48 -6.69
C SER A 197 1.41 -21.74 -7.95
N THR A 198 0.67 -20.70 -8.36
CA THR A 198 1.00 -19.87 -9.51
C THR A 198 1.93 -18.69 -9.16
N THR A 199 2.27 -18.51 -7.89
CA THR A 199 3.20 -17.45 -7.47
C THR A 199 4.59 -17.75 -8.02
N PRO A 200 5.23 -16.81 -8.75
CA PRO A 200 6.57 -17.02 -9.27
C PRO A 200 7.57 -17.33 -8.16
N ALA A 201 8.45 -18.30 -8.41
CA ALA A 201 9.56 -18.59 -7.52
C ALA A 201 10.59 -17.44 -7.53
N LEU A 202 11.31 -17.32 -6.43
CA LEU A 202 12.49 -16.46 -6.31
C LEU A 202 13.74 -17.27 -6.73
N ALA A 203 14.83 -16.59 -7.08
CA ALA A 203 16.10 -17.26 -7.34
C ALA A 203 16.64 -17.98 -6.08
N VAL A 204 16.33 -17.46 -4.90
CA VAL A 204 16.75 -18.02 -3.61
C VAL A 204 15.82 -19.11 -3.06
N GLY A 205 14.66 -19.32 -3.67
CA GLY A 205 13.71 -20.35 -3.22
C GLY A 205 12.29 -20.14 -3.70
N GLU A 206 11.43 -21.11 -3.36
CA GLU A 206 10.03 -21.12 -3.76
C GLU A 206 9.16 -20.41 -2.74
N LEU A 207 8.29 -19.51 -3.22
CA LEU A 207 7.27 -18.87 -2.39
C LEU A 207 6.01 -19.73 -2.28
N ALA A 208 5.65 -20.47 -3.33
CA ALA A 208 4.44 -21.29 -3.36
C ALA A 208 4.38 -22.25 -2.17
N GLY A 209 3.24 -22.26 -1.46
CA GLY A 209 3.02 -23.04 -0.26
C GLY A 209 3.63 -22.47 1.03
N ARG A 210 4.47 -21.43 0.96
CA ARG A 210 4.99 -20.72 2.15
C ARG A 210 3.93 -19.77 2.69
N THR A 211 3.87 -19.64 4.00
CA THR A 211 3.08 -18.57 4.63
C THR A 211 3.70 -17.21 4.35
N VAL A 212 2.89 -16.14 4.44
CA VAL A 212 3.38 -14.76 4.30
C VAL A 212 4.52 -14.43 5.29
N TRP A 213 4.52 -15.06 6.46
CA TRP A 213 5.58 -14.87 7.47
C TRP A 213 6.88 -15.58 7.08
N GLU A 214 6.79 -16.80 6.53
CA GLU A 214 7.94 -17.58 6.01
C GLU A 214 8.52 -16.97 4.74
N ALA A 215 7.74 -16.19 3.99
CA ALA A 215 8.18 -15.52 2.78
C ALA A 215 9.10 -14.32 3.06
N ASN A 216 8.94 -13.63 4.19
CA ASN A 216 9.73 -12.44 4.50
C ASN A 216 11.25 -12.67 4.37
N PRO A 217 11.88 -13.66 5.03
CA PRO A 217 13.32 -13.88 4.89
C PRO A 217 13.73 -14.24 3.46
N LEU A 218 12.90 -14.96 2.70
CA LEU A 218 13.19 -15.30 1.30
C LEU A 218 13.19 -14.05 0.41
N VAL A 219 12.21 -13.17 0.60
CA VAL A 219 12.14 -11.89 -0.14
C VAL A 219 13.35 -11.00 0.20
N LEU A 220 13.74 -10.91 1.47
CA LEU A 220 14.92 -10.14 1.87
C LEU A 220 16.20 -10.70 1.21
N GLN A 221 16.38 -12.01 1.25
CA GLN A 221 17.55 -12.68 0.65
C GLN A 221 17.59 -12.48 -0.87
N GLU A 222 16.43 -12.54 -1.56
CA GLU A 222 16.33 -12.26 -2.99
C GLU A 222 16.73 -10.81 -3.31
N LEU A 223 16.21 -9.84 -2.54
CA LEU A 223 16.54 -8.42 -2.72
C LEU A 223 18.03 -8.15 -2.46
N GLU A 224 18.60 -8.77 -1.45
CA GLU A 224 20.03 -8.66 -1.12
C GLU A 224 20.91 -9.24 -2.24
N SER A 225 20.58 -10.43 -2.73
CA SER A 225 21.32 -11.08 -3.84
C SER A 225 21.35 -10.26 -5.13
N ARG A 226 20.32 -9.44 -5.33
CA ARG A 226 20.20 -8.53 -6.48
C ARG A 226 20.72 -7.11 -6.23
N GLY A 227 21.23 -6.83 -5.01
CA GLY A 227 21.68 -5.50 -4.63
C GLY A 227 20.55 -4.46 -4.58
N ARG A 228 19.31 -4.89 -4.34
CA ARG A 228 18.12 -4.02 -4.27
C ARG A 228 17.71 -3.68 -2.84
N LEU A 229 18.27 -4.35 -1.84
CA LEU A 229 18.05 -4.07 -0.43
C LEU A 229 19.07 -3.03 0.05
N LEU A 230 18.62 -1.81 0.36
CA LEU A 230 19.48 -0.74 0.87
C LEU A 230 19.68 -0.85 2.37
N LYS A 231 18.60 -1.17 3.10
CA LYS A 231 18.61 -1.31 4.56
C LYS A 231 17.56 -2.31 5.02
N THR A 232 17.86 -2.97 6.12
CA THR A 232 16.89 -3.74 6.91
C THR A 232 17.06 -3.40 8.38
N GLU A 233 15.94 -3.22 9.06
CA GLU A 233 15.86 -2.94 10.49
C GLU A 233 14.71 -3.74 11.11
N ARG A 234 14.64 -3.81 12.42
CA ARG A 234 13.47 -4.29 13.14
C ARG A 234 12.83 -3.13 13.86
N ILE A 235 11.54 -2.95 13.64
CA ILE A 235 10.77 -1.91 14.32
C ILE A 235 9.62 -2.53 15.11
N GLN A 236 9.34 -1.94 16.26
CA GLN A 236 8.12 -2.21 17.03
C GLN A 236 7.07 -1.19 16.63
N HIS A 237 5.92 -1.68 16.21
CA HIS A 237 4.80 -0.83 15.83
C HIS A 237 3.46 -1.49 16.14
N SER A 238 2.43 -0.69 16.24
CA SER A 238 1.06 -1.15 16.37
C SER A 238 0.63 -1.92 15.14
N TYR A 239 0.17 -3.16 15.29
CA TYR A 239 -0.18 -4.06 14.19
C TYR A 239 -1.57 -4.66 14.42
N PRO A 240 -2.41 -4.81 13.39
CA PRO A 240 -3.75 -5.35 13.52
C PRO A 240 -3.74 -6.85 13.85
N HIS A 241 -4.54 -7.23 14.84
CA HIS A 241 -4.73 -8.58 15.34
C HIS A 241 -6.20 -8.99 15.32
N CYS A 242 -6.45 -10.26 15.19
CA CYS A 242 -7.80 -10.82 15.28
C CYS A 242 -8.30 -10.75 16.73
N TRP A 243 -9.46 -10.14 16.96
CA TRP A 243 -10.09 -10.03 18.29
C TRP A 243 -10.26 -11.36 19.01
N ARG A 244 -10.46 -12.46 18.25
CA ARG A 244 -10.70 -13.81 18.77
C ARG A 244 -9.43 -14.60 19.04
N HIS A 245 -8.52 -14.66 18.04
CA HIS A 245 -7.32 -15.49 18.12
C HIS A 245 -6.11 -14.73 18.68
N LYS A 246 -6.19 -13.40 18.76
CA LYS A 246 -5.06 -12.54 19.18
C LYS A 246 -3.81 -12.74 18.33
N THR A 247 -3.99 -13.16 17.10
CA THR A 247 -2.92 -13.36 16.12
C THR A 247 -2.92 -12.27 15.06
N PRO A 248 -1.75 -11.93 14.48
CA PRO A 248 -1.66 -10.94 13.44
C PRO A 248 -2.53 -11.30 12.23
N ILE A 249 -3.21 -10.30 11.69
CA ILE A 249 -4.00 -10.43 10.47
C ILE A 249 -3.27 -9.85 9.27
N ILE A 250 -3.81 -10.07 8.08
CA ILE A 250 -3.32 -9.46 6.85
C ILE A 250 -4.44 -8.72 6.13
N PHE A 251 -4.08 -7.78 5.25
CA PHE A 251 -4.99 -7.31 4.22
C PHE A 251 -4.89 -8.22 3.00
N ARG A 252 -6.04 -8.64 2.48
CA ARG A 252 -6.11 -9.58 1.37
C ARG A 252 -7.35 -9.31 0.52
N ALA A 253 -7.15 -9.12 -0.80
CA ALA A 253 -8.26 -8.98 -1.71
C ALA A 253 -8.99 -10.32 -1.88
N THR A 254 -10.28 -10.28 -1.67
CA THR A 254 -11.17 -11.43 -1.87
C THR A 254 -12.59 -10.92 -2.18
N THR A 255 -13.34 -11.73 -2.91
CA THR A 255 -14.73 -11.37 -3.24
C THR A 255 -15.60 -11.50 -1.99
N GLN A 256 -16.20 -10.40 -1.58
CA GLN A 256 -17.00 -10.28 -0.38
C GLN A 256 -18.30 -9.51 -0.65
N TRP A 257 -19.24 -9.60 0.27
CA TRP A 257 -20.45 -8.78 0.29
C TRP A 257 -20.21 -7.55 1.18
N PHE A 258 -20.58 -6.39 0.66
CA PHE A 258 -20.41 -5.11 1.34
C PHE A 258 -21.72 -4.33 1.41
N ILE A 259 -21.90 -3.60 2.51
CA ILE A 259 -22.83 -2.47 2.56
C ILE A 259 -22.01 -1.23 2.21
N GLY A 260 -22.27 -0.66 1.05
CA GLY A 260 -21.52 0.46 0.50
C GLY A 260 -22.02 1.79 1.03
N MET A 261 -21.09 2.62 1.52
CA MET A 261 -21.42 3.96 2.00
C MET A 261 -21.76 4.92 0.85
N GLU A 262 -21.13 4.73 -0.30
CA GLU A 262 -21.36 5.56 -1.52
C GLU A 262 -22.31 4.92 -2.54
N ASN A 263 -22.74 3.68 -2.28
CA ASN A 263 -23.67 3.01 -3.19
C ASN A 263 -25.07 3.59 -3.10
N ARG A 264 -25.80 3.50 -4.21
CA ARG A 264 -27.17 4.02 -4.32
C ARG A 264 -27.92 3.34 -5.47
N LYS A 265 -29.24 3.39 -5.42
CA LYS A 265 -30.12 2.89 -6.48
C LYS A 265 -30.38 4.01 -7.50
N GLY A 266 -29.59 4.04 -8.58
CA GLY A 266 -29.65 5.11 -9.58
C GLY A 266 -28.92 6.39 -9.16
N GLU A 267 -28.73 7.29 -10.11
CA GLU A 267 -27.89 8.47 -9.90
C GLU A 267 -28.52 9.53 -8.98
N GLU A 268 -29.85 9.61 -8.95
CA GLU A 268 -30.59 10.62 -8.17
C GLU A 268 -30.82 10.18 -6.68
N ALA A 269 -30.68 8.89 -6.37
CA ALA A 269 -30.88 8.41 -5.01
C ALA A 269 -29.73 8.86 -4.08
N PRO A 270 -30.02 9.20 -2.81
CA PRO A 270 -28.96 9.57 -1.88
C PRO A 270 -28.08 8.36 -1.53
N THR A 271 -26.79 8.61 -1.30
CA THR A 271 -25.87 7.60 -0.75
C THR A 271 -26.16 7.33 0.71
N LEU A 272 -25.74 6.16 1.21
CA LEU A 272 -25.91 5.83 2.63
C LEU A 272 -25.12 6.81 3.52
N ARG A 273 -23.95 7.28 3.08
CA ARG A 273 -23.17 8.29 3.80
C ARG A 273 -23.94 9.61 3.91
N TRP A 274 -24.47 10.10 2.82
CA TRP A 274 -25.25 11.35 2.83
C TRP A 274 -26.46 11.26 3.78
N ILE A 275 -27.18 10.13 3.79
CA ILE A 275 -28.32 9.92 4.70
C ILE A 275 -27.84 9.92 6.16
N ALA A 276 -26.71 9.23 6.45
CA ALA A 276 -26.16 9.16 7.81
C ALA A 276 -25.68 10.53 8.30
N GLU A 277 -24.99 11.31 7.46
CA GLU A 277 -24.55 12.66 7.80
C GLU A 277 -25.74 13.56 8.10
N ARG A 278 -26.79 13.55 7.28
CA ARG A 278 -28.02 14.28 7.56
C ARG A 278 -28.71 13.85 8.86
N ALA A 279 -28.77 12.57 9.12
CA ALA A 279 -29.33 12.06 10.38
C ALA A 279 -28.54 12.56 11.62
N VAL A 280 -27.21 12.67 11.50
CA VAL A 280 -26.38 13.28 12.53
C VAL A 280 -26.70 14.76 12.72
N ASP A 281 -26.89 15.51 11.61
CA ASP A 281 -27.25 16.93 11.66
C ASP A 281 -28.61 17.19 12.35
N GLU A 282 -29.57 16.32 12.13
CA GLU A 282 -30.91 16.37 12.68
C GLU A 282 -31.02 15.83 14.11
N THR A 283 -29.94 15.19 14.63
CA THR A 283 -29.92 14.58 15.96
C THR A 283 -29.41 15.55 17.02
N GLN A 284 -30.11 15.61 18.15
CA GLN A 284 -29.66 16.36 19.31
C GLN A 284 -28.76 15.48 20.21
N PHE A 285 -27.57 15.99 20.53
CA PHE A 285 -26.55 15.23 21.30
C PHE A 285 -26.44 15.73 22.73
N PHE A 286 -26.46 14.78 23.68
CA PHE A 286 -26.19 15.01 25.08
C PHE A 286 -25.14 13.98 25.58
N PRO A 287 -23.92 14.40 25.90
CA PRO A 287 -23.36 15.75 25.80
C PRO A 287 -23.08 16.21 24.37
N ALA A 288 -23.05 17.50 24.12
CA ALA A 288 -22.91 18.11 22.80
C ALA A 288 -21.64 17.67 22.03
N TRP A 289 -20.54 17.36 22.72
CA TRP A 289 -19.29 16.89 22.09
C TRP A 289 -19.42 15.55 21.36
N GLY A 290 -20.44 14.73 21.69
CA GLY A 290 -20.71 13.47 21.00
C GLY A 290 -20.98 13.64 19.51
N ARG A 291 -21.52 14.81 19.09
CA ARG A 291 -21.79 15.15 17.70
C ARG A 291 -20.50 15.13 16.87
N ALA A 292 -19.49 15.90 17.24
CA ALA A 292 -18.25 16.01 16.48
C ALA A 292 -17.57 14.64 16.28
N ARG A 293 -17.65 13.78 17.29
CA ARG A 293 -17.10 12.42 17.19
C ARG A 293 -17.87 11.56 16.17
N LEU A 294 -19.20 11.60 16.18
CA LEU A 294 -20.02 10.80 15.26
C LEU A 294 -19.91 11.33 13.83
N GLU A 295 -19.87 12.64 13.63
CA GLU A 295 -19.61 13.27 12.32
C GLU A 295 -18.28 12.80 11.72
N ALA A 296 -17.19 12.86 12.49
CA ALA A 296 -15.88 12.38 12.05
C ALA A 296 -15.91 10.89 11.65
N MET A 297 -16.58 10.05 12.45
CA MET A 297 -16.72 8.62 12.15
C MET A 297 -17.53 8.37 10.87
N MET A 298 -18.64 9.08 10.65
CA MET A 298 -19.47 8.91 9.45
C MET A 298 -18.74 9.40 8.19
N LYS A 299 -18.02 10.51 8.28
CA LYS A 299 -17.28 11.09 7.16
C LYS A 299 -16.22 10.15 6.57
N THR A 300 -15.55 9.37 7.40
CA THR A 300 -14.46 8.49 7.00
C THR A 300 -14.83 7.00 7.01
N ARG A 301 -16.07 6.64 7.37
CA ARG A 301 -16.50 5.25 7.49
C ARG A 301 -16.32 4.48 6.19
N PRO A 302 -15.55 3.39 6.16
CA PRO A 302 -15.44 2.55 4.96
C PRO A 302 -16.72 1.73 4.74
N ASP A 303 -16.81 1.11 3.57
CA ASP A 303 -17.83 0.11 3.28
C ASP A 303 -17.74 -1.04 4.30
N TRP A 304 -18.89 -1.53 4.75
CA TRP A 304 -18.93 -2.58 5.75
C TRP A 304 -18.90 -3.96 5.09
N CYS A 305 -17.83 -4.71 5.27
CA CYS A 305 -17.74 -6.13 4.89
C CYS A 305 -18.66 -6.98 5.80
N VAL A 306 -19.74 -7.52 5.23
CA VAL A 306 -20.77 -8.25 5.99
C VAL A 306 -20.67 -9.76 5.86
N SER A 307 -19.96 -10.28 4.87
CA SER A 307 -19.76 -11.71 4.68
C SER A 307 -18.71 -12.29 5.62
N ARG A 308 -18.90 -13.55 6.00
CA ARG A 308 -17.96 -14.36 6.77
C ARG A 308 -17.87 -15.73 6.11
N GLN A 309 -16.69 -16.37 6.15
CA GLN A 309 -16.41 -17.65 5.48
C GLN A 309 -16.48 -18.84 6.42
N ARG A 310 -17.17 -18.69 7.52
CA ARG A 310 -17.41 -19.78 8.48
C ARG A 310 -18.87 -19.84 8.86
N ASN A 311 -19.31 -21.02 9.20
CA ASN A 311 -20.67 -21.33 9.70
C ASN A 311 -20.76 -21.07 11.20
#